data_be4506e1f886d97a0f5cb83c50e3852b
#
_entry.id   be4506e1f886d97a0f5cb83c50e3852b
#
_cell.length_a   1.000
_cell.length_b   1.000
_cell.length_c   1.000
_cell.angle_alpha   90.00
_cell.angle_beta   90.00
_cell.angle_gamma   90.00
#
_symmetry.space_group_name_H-M   'P 1'
#
loop_
_entity.id
_entity.type
_entity.pdbx_description
1 polymer ?
#
loop_
_entity_poly.entity_id
_entity_poly.type
_entity_poly.pdbx_seq_one_letter_code
_entity_poly.pdbx_strand_id
1 'polypeptide(L)'
;MTRIGAVANLFYMQKPEGISQLVEHLFRHESAKMVATLTRIFGIEHLTLAEDVVQEALGRALQTWPYRGIPENPSAWIMRASRNLALDVIRREKVFRGKETEIARLIEADGSSTPEAVIFSENEIADDRLRMMFVCCHPVIPQEAQVALALKTLCGFSVTEISRAFLTTEAAIAKRLTRAKQKIQEAHIPFEIPAGDELARRLDSVLHSLYLLFNEGYKASSGDKLVREELCQEAIQLTELLAQHRAGNQAKTHALLALMLLNVARTPAREDDQGNLLRLDEQDRTRWDQTMIARGMSHLRESAAGGEISEYHLQAGITACHATSVDYEATDWARILALYDRLMEFDDSPVVALNRAVAVANVDGPEAGLKAVRAIRDREKLGSYYLFYSVIGELEMRLNNREAAAEQFRQAFELAETKSERAFLLKRLQHCADGTTS
;
A
#
# COMPACT_ATOMS: atom_id res chain seq x y z
N MET A 1 13.89 -35.10 17.75
CA MET A 1 12.74 -34.33 18.24
C MET A 1 11.91 -33.66 17.14
N THR A 2 11.98 -34.10 15.86
CA THR A 2 11.44 -33.38 14.69
C THR A 2 10.19 -34.04 14.05
N ARG A 3 9.77 -35.21 14.48
CA ARG A 3 8.55 -35.85 13.92
C ARG A 3 7.27 -35.67 14.73
N ILE A 4 7.35 -35.36 16.02
CA ILE A 4 6.16 -35.16 16.89
C ILE A 4 5.54 -33.77 16.67
N GLY A 5 6.33 -32.75 16.36
CA GLY A 5 5.84 -31.41 16.06
C GLY A 5 5.05 -31.30 14.75
N ALA A 6 5.43 -32.08 13.72
CA ALA A 6 4.74 -32.07 12.43
C ALA A 6 3.36 -32.74 12.50
N VAL A 7 3.25 -33.83 13.27
CA VAL A 7 1.98 -34.56 13.46
C VAL A 7 1.00 -33.77 14.32
N ALA A 8 1.47 -33.07 15.37
CA ALA A 8 0.63 -32.21 16.18
C ALA A 8 0.08 -30.99 15.40
N ASN A 9 0.89 -30.41 14.49
CA ASN A 9 0.46 -29.34 13.61
C ASN A 9 -0.59 -29.80 12.58
N LEU A 10 -0.45 -31.01 12.01
CA LEU A 10 -1.46 -31.58 11.11
C LEU A 10 -2.80 -31.86 11.83
N PHE A 11 -2.76 -32.35 13.08
CA PHE A 11 -3.98 -32.60 13.86
C PHE A 11 -4.70 -31.29 14.29
N TYR A 12 -3.93 -30.22 14.51
CA TYR A 12 -4.53 -28.89 14.83
C TYR A 12 -5.20 -28.25 13.62
N MET A 13 -4.62 -28.45 12.42
CA MET A 13 -5.19 -27.94 11.16
C MET A 13 -6.45 -28.71 10.69
N GLN A 14 -6.71 -29.92 11.19
CA GLN A 14 -7.90 -30.69 10.84
C GLN A 14 -9.14 -30.30 11.66
N LYS A 15 -9.03 -29.45 12.68
CA LYS A 15 -10.17 -28.87 13.37
C LYS A 15 -10.84 -27.83 12.47
N PRO A 16 -12.17 -27.63 12.53
CA PRO A 16 -12.89 -26.62 11.73
C PRO A 16 -12.27 -25.22 11.81
N GLU A 17 -11.79 -24.82 12.98
CA GLU A 17 -11.09 -23.55 13.19
C GLU A 17 -9.75 -23.46 12.43
N GLY A 18 -8.95 -24.53 12.41
CA GLY A 18 -7.69 -24.57 11.66
C GLY A 18 -7.89 -24.55 10.14
N ILE A 19 -8.97 -25.16 9.65
CA ILE A 19 -9.32 -25.11 8.22
C ILE A 19 -9.78 -23.70 7.84
N SER A 20 -10.60 -23.05 8.68
CA SER A 20 -11.02 -21.68 8.43
C SER A 20 -9.84 -20.71 8.35
N GLN A 21 -8.88 -20.82 9.28
CA GLN A 21 -7.64 -20.03 9.26
C GLN A 21 -6.80 -20.30 8.03
N LEU A 22 -6.66 -21.56 7.61
CA LEU A 22 -5.93 -21.92 6.39
C LEU A 22 -6.61 -21.31 5.14
N VAL A 23 -7.92 -21.44 5.03
CA VAL A 23 -8.66 -20.89 3.87
C VAL A 23 -8.60 -19.36 3.87
N GLU A 24 -8.67 -18.71 5.02
CA GLU A 24 -8.47 -17.27 5.13
C GLU A 24 -7.06 -16.86 4.71
N HIS A 25 -6.03 -17.59 5.14
CA HIS A 25 -4.65 -17.38 4.71
C HIS A 25 -4.51 -17.54 3.17
N LEU A 26 -5.10 -18.60 2.59
CA LEU A 26 -5.08 -18.81 1.14
C LEU A 26 -5.84 -17.73 0.39
N PHE A 27 -6.96 -17.27 0.94
CA PHE A 27 -7.69 -16.14 0.38
C PHE A 27 -6.81 -14.88 0.33
N ARG A 28 -6.15 -14.52 1.42
CA ARG A 28 -5.32 -13.32 1.49
C ARG A 28 -4.07 -13.40 0.60
N HIS A 29 -3.35 -14.51 0.61
CA HIS A 29 -2.02 -14.60 0.01
C HIS A 29 -1.99 -15.25 -1.38
N GLU A 30 -2.97 -16.10 -1.72
CA GLU A 30 -2.96 -16.86 -2.97
C GLU A 30 -4.07 -16.45 -3.95
N SER A 31 -5.19 -15.89 -3.48
CA SER A 31 -6.32 -15.58 -4.37
C SER A 31 -5.96 -14.63 -5.51
N ALA A 32 -5.16 -13.60 -5.21
CA ALA A 32 -4.72 -12.62 -6.22
C ALA A 32 -3.87 -13.27 -7.32
N LYS A 33 -2.98 -14.20 -6.96
CA LYS A 33 -2.17 -14.98 -7.90
C LYS A 33 -3.07 -15.83 -8.80
N MET A 34 -4.07 -16.48 -8.19
CA MET A 34 -5.03 -17.33 -8.91
C MET A 34 -5.89 -16.51 -9.87
N VAL A 35 -6.40 -15.37 -9.43
CA VAL A 35 -7.18 -14.44 -10.27
C VAL A 35 -6.35 -13.95 -11.46
N ALA A 36 -5.12 -13.52 -11.25
CA ALA A 36 -4.23 -13.06 -12.31
C ALA A 36 -3.97 -14.18 -13.35
N THR A 37 -3.68 -15.39 -12.87
CA THR A 37 -3.46 -16.55 -13.75
C THR A 37 -4.71 -16.94 -14.53
N LEU A 38 -5.88 -16.96 -13.88
CA LEU A 38 -7.15 -17.26 -14.58
C LEU A 38 -7.51 -16.18 -15.60
N THR A 39 -7.21 -14.90 -15.27
CA THR A 39 -7.39 -13.79 -16.23
C THR A 39 -6.48 -13.95 -17.44
N ARG A 40 -5.24 -14.43 -17.28
CA ARG A 40 -4.36 -14.76 -18.41
C ARG A 40 -4.95 -15.87 -19.29
N ILE A 41 -5.53 -16.91 -18.67
CA ILE A 41 -6.06 -18.07 -19.37
C ILE A 41 -7.36 -17.72 -20.12
N PHE A 42 -8.26 -16.98 -19.49
CA PHE A 42 -9.61 -16.76 -20.02
C PHE A 42 -9.82 -15.39 -20.67
N GLY A 43 -8.86 -14.48 -20.55
CA GLY A 43 -8.93 -13.10 -21.05
C GLY A 43 -9.39 -12.11 -19.99
N ILE A 44 -9.02 -10.83 -20.19
CA ILE A 44 -9.32 -9.73 -19.27
C ILE A 44 -10.82 -9.43 -19.16
N GLU A 45 -11.58 -9.74 -20.19
CA GLU A 45 -13.05 -9.64 -20.22
C GLU A 45 -13.72 -10.55 -19.18
N HIS A 46 -13.02 -11.60 -18.75
CA HIS A 46 -13.48 -12.55 -17.73
C HIS A 46 -12.90 -12.28 -16.32
N LEU A 47 -12.33 -11.09 -16.06
CA LEU A 47 -11.74 -10.73 -14.76
C LEU A 47 -12.75 -10.93 -13.61
N THR A 48 -13.99 -10.51 -13.77
CA THR A 48 -15.03 -10.70 -12.75
C THR A 48 -15.31 -12.19 -12.52
N LEU A 49 -15.42 -12.98 -13.62
CA LEU A 49 -15.58 -14.42 -13.52
C LEU A 49 -14.41 -15.07 -12.77
N ALA A 50 -13.16 -14.66 -13.06
CA ALA A 50 -11.98 -15.18 -12.39
C ALA A 50 -12.04 -14.93 -10.87
N GLU A 51 -12.44 -13.75 -10.43
CA GLU A 51 -12.64 -13.44 -9.00
C GLU A 51 -13.75 -14.31 -8.38
N ASP A 52 -14.90 -14.40 -9.04
CA ASP A 52 -16.07 -15.15 -8.52
C ASP A 52 -15.76 -16.65 -8.36
N VAL A 53 -15.08 -17.27 -9.34
CA VAL A 53 -14.76 -18.70 -9.27
C VAL A 53 -13.68 -19.02 -8.25
N VAL A 54 -12.74 -18.10 -7.99
CA VAL A 54 -11.77 -18.27 -6.91
C VAL A 54 -12.47 -18.20 -5.55
N GLN A 55 -13.38 -17.25 -5.35
CA GLN A 55 -14.18 -17.16 -4.13
C GLN A 55 -15.07 -18.38 -3.93
N GLU A 56 -15.74 -18.85 -4.98
CA GLU A 56 -16.56 -20.07 -4.95
C GLU A 56 -15.72 -21.31 -4.59
N ALA A 57 -14.51 -21.44 -5.17
CA ALA A 57 -13.61 -22.56 -4.85
C ALA A 57 -13.14 -22.55 -3.41
N LEU A 58 -12.84 -21.36 -2.85
CA LEU A 58 -12.49 -21.18 -1.43
C LEU A 58 -13.69 -21.54 -0.53
N GLY A 59 -14.91 -21.11 -0.90
CA GLY A 59 -16.13 -21.50 -0.21
C GLY A 59 -16.36 -23.03 -0.22
N ARG A 60 -16.07 -23.70 -1.35
CA ARG A 60 -16.13 -25.17 -1.45
C ARG A 60 -15.06 -25.84 -0.59
N ALA A 61 -13.87 -25.26 -0.45
CA ALA A 61 -12.85 -25.76 0.45
C ALA A 61 -13.33 -25.79 1.88
N LEU A 62 -13.95 -24.70 2.38
CA LEU A 62 -14.54 -24.62 3.72
C LEU A 62 -15.61 -25.69 3.96
N GLN A 63 -16.39 -26.05 2.92
CA GLN A 63 -17.45 -27.05 3.02
C GLN A 63 -16.92 -28.50 2.89
N THR A 64 -15.83 -28.71 2.16
CA THR A 64 -15.38 -30.03 1.76
C THR A 64 -14.25 -30.56 2.65
N TRP A 65 -13.28 -29.74 3.01
CA TRP A 65 -12.09 -30.14 3.74
C TRP A 65 -12.35 -30.62 5.18
N PRO A 66 -13.37 -30.12 5.92
CA PRO A 66 -13.72 -30.69 7.22
C PRO A 66 -14.08 -32.16 7.18
N TYR A 67 -14.60 -32.66 6.05
CA TYR A 67 -15.07 -34.04 5.91
C TYR A 67 -14.12 -34.92 5.11
N ARG A 68 -13.37 -34.36 4.15
CA ARG A 68 -12.50 -35.13 3.24
C ARG A 68 -11.00 -34.97 3.54
N GLY A 69 -10.65 -34.11 4.50
CA GLY A 69 -9.27 -33.75 4.79
C GLY A 69 -8.75 -32.65 3.87
N ILE A 70 -7.67 -32.00 4.32
CA ILE A 70 -6.96 -30.98 3.57
C ILE A 70 -6.10 -31.67 2.51
N PRO A 71 -6.13 -31.26 1.22
CA PRO A 71 -5.25 -31.81 0.19
C PRO A 71 -3.78 -31.57 0.50
N GLU A 72 -2.87 -32.37 -0.06
CA GLU A 72 -1.42 -32.17 0.07
C GLU A 72 -0.98 -30.79 -0.46
N ASN A 73 -1.61 -30.32 -1.53
CA ASN A 73 -1.41 -28.97 -2.07
C ASN A 73 -2.75 -28.21 -2.16
N PRO A 74 -3.11 -27.46 -1.10
CA PRO A 74 -4.36 -26.71 -1.03
C PRO A 74 -4.52 -25.66 -2.15
N SER A 75 -3.43 -24.94 -2.49
CA SER A 75 -3.44 -23.92 -3.54
C SER A 75 -3.72 -24.54 -4.92
N ALA A 76 -3.09 -25.66 -5.25
CA ALA A 76 -3.35 -26.37 -6.50
C ALA A 76 -4.79 -26.92 -6.59
N TRP A 77 -5.34 -27.37 -5.46
CA TRP A 77 -6.74 -27.83 -5.41
C TRP A 77 -7.72 -26.68 -5.70
N ILE A 78 -7.52 -25.51 -5.07
CA ILE A 78 -8.36 -24.31 -5.29
C ILE A 78 -8.24 -23.85 -6.73
N MET A 79 -7.02 -23.77 -7.29
CA MET A 79 -6.80 -23.39 -8.69
C MET A 79 -7.53 -24.30 -9.67
N ARG A 80 -7.44 -25.63 -9.46
CA ARG A 80 -8.15 -26.64 -10.29
C ARG A 80 -9.67 -26.47 -10.17
N ALA A 81 -10.17 -26.29 -8.95
CA ALA A 81 -11.61 -26.07 -8.73
C ALA A 81 -12.11 -24.81 -9.42
N SER A 82 -11.36 -23.68 -9.27
CA SER A 82 -11.67 -22.41 -9.91
C SER A 82 -11.66 -22.51 -11.44
N ARG A 83 -10.63 -23.16 -12.02
CA ARG A 83 -10.54 -23.38 -13.48
C ARG A 83 -11.74 -24.18 -14.00
N ASN A 84 -12.10 -25.26 -13.32
CA ASN A 84 -13.27 -26.08 -13.74
C ASN A 84 -14.57 -25.27 -13.66
N LEU A 85 -14.78 -24.49 -12.61
CA LEU A 85 -15.92 -23.60 -12.47
C LEU A 85 -15.99 -22.59 -13.61
N ALA A 86 -14.88 -21.92 -13.92
CA ALA A 86 -14.81 -20.96 -15.02
C ALA A 86 -15.15 -21.63 -16.37
N LEU A 87 -14.59 -22.80 -16.63
CA LEU A 87 -14.89 -23.57 -17.85
C LEU A 87 -16.38 -23.91 -17.96
N ASP A 88 -17.01 -24.30 -16.86
CA ASP A 88 -18.44 -24.64 -16.83
C ASP A 88 -19.31 -23.41 -17.13
N VAL A 89 -18.97 -22.23 -16.60
CA VAL A 89 -19.67 -20.98 -16.89
C VAL A 89 -19.51 -20.59 -18.35
N ILE A 90 -18.26 -20.57 -18.86
CA ILE A 90 -17.95 -20.18 -20.24
C ILE A 90 -18.61 -21.14 -21.23
N ARG A 91 -18.65 -22.46 -20.97
CA ARG A 91 -19.34 -23.44 -21.81
C ARG A 91 -20.84 -23.17 -21.85
N ARG A 92 -21.49 -22.89 -20.72
CA ARG A 92 -22.92 -22.55 -20.68
C ARG A 92 -23.23 -21.29 -21.47
N GLU A 93 -22.42 -20.24 -21.32
CA GLU A 93 -22.59 -18.99 -22.08
C GLU A 93 -22.42 -19.18 -23.59
N LYS A 94 -21.53 -20.10 -24.03
CA LYS A 94 -21.28 -20.40 -25.43
C LYS A 94 -22.36 -21.27 -26.08
N VAL A 95 -22.84 -22.28 -25.36
CA VAL A 95 -24.01 -23.05 -25.78
C VAL A 95 -25.19 -22.10 -26.04
N PHE A 96 -25.31 -21.06 -25.23
CA PHE A 96 -26.34 -20.01 -25.43
C PHE A 96 -26.08 -19.09 -26.63
N ARG A 97 -24.79 -18.89 -27.04
CA ARG A 97 -24.41 -17.99 -28.17
C ARG A 97 -24.05 -18.68 -29.48
N GLY A 98 -24.08 -20.00 -29.55
CA GLY A 98 -23.86 -20.77 -30.80
C GLY A 98 -22.43 -20.73 -31.38
N LYS A 99 -21.40 -20.43 -30.54
CA LYS A 99 -19.97 -20.35 -30.96
C LYS A 99 -19.13 -21.43 -30.27
N GLU A 100 -19.21 -22.68 -30.72
CA GLU A 100 -18.51 -23.81 -30.06
C GLU A 100 -17.04 -24.03 -30.45
N THR A 101 -16.54 -23.46 -31.55
CA THR A 101 -15.35 -24.03 -32.21
C THR A 101 -14.00 -23.47 -31.79
N GLU A 102 -13.90 -22.28 -31.20
CA GLU A 102 -12.62 -21.60 -31.01
C GLU A 102 -11.94 -21.88 -29.64
N ILE A 103 -12.73 -22.19 -28.62
CA ILE A 103 -12.19 -22.52 -27.28
C ILE A 103 -11.85 -24.00 -27.11
N ALA A 104 -12.49 -24.88 -27.86
CA ALA A 104 -12.05 -26.30 -27.92
C ALA A 104 -10.55 -26.37 -28.29
N ARG A 105 -10.11 -25.53 -29.24
CA ARG A 105 -8.70 -25.44 -29.66
C ARG A 105 -7.76 -24.90 -28.61
N LEU A 106 -8.18 -23.89 -27.82
CA LEU A 106 -7.36 -23.35 -26.72
C LEU A 106 -7.25 -24.34 -25.54
N ILE A 107 -8.28 -25.15 -25.32
CA ILE A 107 -8.29 -26.18 -24.27
C ILE A 107 -7.46 -27.39 -24.70
N GLU A 108 -7.47 -27.77 -25.97
CA GLU A 108 -6.69 -28.88 -26.51
C GLU A 108 -5.21 -28.55 -26.66
N ALA A 109 -4.85 -27.30 -26.95
CA ALA A 109 -3.45 -26.87 -27.02
C ALA A 109 -2.75 -26.92 -25.64
N ASP A 110 -3.50 -26.75 -24.55
CA ASP A 110 -2.98 -26.84 -23.15
C ASP A 110 -3.21 -28.24 -22.54
N GLY A 111 -3.94 -29.13 -23.23
CA GLY A 111 -4.36 -30.48 -22.79
C GLY A 111 -3.34 -31.61 -23.02
N SER A 112 -2.18 -31.32 -23.61
CA SER A 112 -1.13 -32.35 -23.84
C SER A 112 -0.14 -32.50 -22.68
N SER A 113 -0.34 -31.81 -21.58
CA SER A 113 0.45 -31.97 -20.35
C SER A 113 -0.40 -32.71 -19.31
N THR A 114 0.15 -33.77 -18.74
CA THR A 114 -0.43 -34.58 -17.66
C THR A 114 -1.08 -33.71 -16.57
N PRO A 115 -2.21 -34.14 -15.95
CA PRO A 115 -2.98 -33.33 -14.98
C PRO A 115 -2.19 -32.88 -13.75
N GLU A 116 -0.97 -33.32 -13.56
CA GLU A 116 -0.09 -33.05 -12.41
C GLU A 116 0.97 -31.97 -12.66
N ALA A 117 1.15 -31.47 -13.89
CA ALA A 117 2.28 -30.63 -14.28
C ALA A 117 1.93 -29.19 -14.67
N VAL A 118 0.75 -28.66 -14.31
CA VAL A 118 0.57 -27.21 -14.27
C VAL A 118 1.04 -26.73 -12.89
N ILE A 119 2.28 -27.04 -12.55
CA ILE A 119 3.05 -26.30 -11.58
C ILE A 119 3.41 -25.01 -12.30
N PHE A 120 2.60 -23.96 -12.08
CA PHE A 120 2.96 -22.62 -12.50
C PHE A 120 4.34 -22.32 -11.93
N SER A 121 5.31 -22.05 -12.78
CA SER A 121 6.61 -21.61 -12.28
C SER A 121 6.40 -20.33 -11.48
N GLU A 122 7.17 -20.13 -10.42
CA GLU A 122 7.07 -18.87 -9.62
C GLU A 122 7.25 -17.63 -10.50
N ASN A 123 8.04 -17.73 -11.57
CA ASN A 123 8.24 -16.69 -12.55
C ASN A 123 6.96 -16.37 -13.36
N GLU A 124 6.19 -17.38 -13.79
CA GLU A 124 4.94 -17.13 -14.52
C GLU A 124 3.88 -16.47 -13.62
N ILE A 125 3.79 -16.88 -12.36
CA ILE A 125 2.89 -16.24 -11.38
C ILE A 125 3.32 -14.80 -11.13
N ALA A 126 4.61 -14.52 -11.01
CA ALA A 126 5.15 -13.18 -10.85
C ALA A 126 4.80 -12.30 -12.05
N ASP A 127 4.96 -12.80 -13.26
CA ASP A 127 4.62 -12.11 -14.50
C ASP A 127 3.11 -11.82 -14.60
N ASP A 128 2.25 -12.75 -14.22
CA ASP A 128 0.80 -12.55 -14.23
C ASP A 128 0.36 -11.47 -13.22
N ARG A 129 0.97 -11.42 -12.03
CA ARG A 129 0.72 -10.35 -11.06
C ARG A 129 1.16 -8.99 -11.61
N LEU A 130 2.29 -8.92 -12.30
CA LEU A 130 2.75 -7.69 -12.96
C LEU A 130 1.82 -7.25 -14.08
N ARG A 131 1.37 -8.16 -14.96
CA ARG A 131 0.36 -7.85 -15.99
C ARG A 131 -0.89 -7.26 -15.35
N MET A 132 -1.40 -7.91 -14.29
CA MET A 132 -2.56 -7.42 -13.55
C MET A 132 -2.30 -6.04 -12.93
N MET A 133 -1.11 -5.77 -12.42
CA MET A 133 -0.73 -4.46 -11.87
C MET A 133 -0.81 -3.37 -12.95
N PHE A 134 -0.26 -3.61 -14.14
CA PHE A 134 -0.35 -2.68 -15.26
C PHE A 134 -1.78 -2.47 -15.75
N VAL A 135 -2.65 -3.47 -15.64
CA VAL A 135 -4.08 -3.32 -15.92
C VAL A 135 -4.78 -2.48 -14.86
N CYS A 136 -4.63 -2.83 -13.58
CA CYS A 136 -5.28 -2.12 -12.47
C CYS A 136 -4.88 -0.64 -12.38
N CYS A 137 -3.62 -0.34 -12.69
CA CYS A 137 -3.04 1.00 -12.62
C CYS A 137 -3.00 1.70 -13.98
N HIS A 138 -3.86 1.32 -14.93
CA HIS A 138 -3.90 1.93 -16.25
C HIS A 138 -4.41 3.39 -16.17
N PRO A 139 -3.77 4.37 -16.85
CA PRO A 139 -4.12 5.80 -16.76
C PRO A 139 -5.55 6.13 -17.16
N VAL A 140 -6.22 5.30 -17.96
CA VAL A 140 -7.64 5.47 -18.32
C VAL A 140 -8.58 5.31 -17.13
N ILE A 141 -8.14 4.63 -16.08
CA ILE A 141 -8.90 4.41 -14.85
C ILE A 141 -8.65 5.59 -13.91
N PRO A 142 -9.67 6.19 -13.29
CA PRO A 142 -9.46 7.24 -12.28
C PRO A 142 -8.58 6.74 -11.13
N GLN A 143 -7.69 7.58 -10.66
CA GLN A 143 -6.64 7.26 -9.68
C GLN A 143 -7.16 6.56 -8.41
N GLU A 144 -8.23 7.10 -7.81
CA GLU A 144 -8.86 6.48 -6.64
C GLU A 144 -9.44 5.08 -6.95
N ALA A 145 -9.83 4.84 -8.20
CA ALA A 145 -10.32 3.54 -8.62
C ALA A 145 -9.16 2.58 -8.93
N GLN A 146 -7.99 3.07 -9.36
CA GLN A 146 -6.79 2.25 -9.53
C GLN A 146 -6.37 1.63 -8.20
N VAL A 147 -6.28 2.43 -7.13
CA VAL A 147 -5.90 1.95 -5.78
C VAL A 147 -6.93 0.95 -5.26
N ALA A 148 -8.24 1.26 -5.36
CA ALA A 148 -9.29 0.35 -4.92
C ALA A 148 -9.27 -0.98 -5.69
N LEU A 149 -9.03 -0.93 -7.01
CA LEU A 149 -8.95 -2.11 -7.86
C LEU A 149 -7.69 -2.94 -7.54
N ALA A 150 -6.55 -2.30 -7.34
CA ALA A 150 -5.31 -2.97 -6.93
C ALA A 150 -5.47 -3.70 -5.60
N LEU A 151 -6.07 -3.05 -4.59
CA LEU A 151 -6.40 -3.68 -3.30
C LEU A 151 -7.30 -4.91 -3.48
N LYS A 152 -8.36 -4.78 -4.27
CA LYS A 152 -9.31 -5.88 -4.50
C LYS A 152 -8.67 -7.04 -5.23
N THR A 153 -7.96 -6.75 -6.33
CA THR A 153 -7.54 -7.76 -7.31
C THR A 153 -6.13 -8.29 -7.05
N LEU A 154 -5.20 -7.45 -6.55
CA LEU A 154 -3.80 -7.83 -6.29
C LEU A 154 -3.53 -8.20 -4.83
N CYS A 155 -4.28 -7.60 -3.90
CA CYS A 155 -4.04 -7.78 -2.47
C CYS A 155 -5.16 -8.61 -1.78
N GLY A 156 -6.25 -8.95 -2.49
CA GLY A 156 -7.31 -9.81 -1.97
C GLY A 156 -8.23 -9.16 -0.93
N PHE A 157 -8.21 -7.83 -0.80
CA PHE A 157 -9.06 -7.14 0.17
C PHE A 157 -10.55 -7.24 -0.20
N SER A 158 -11.40 -7.40 0.81
CA SER A 158 -12.85 -7.33 0.66
C SER A 158 -13.33 -5.88 0.43
N VAL A 159 -14.52 -5.72 -0.14
CA VAL A 159 -15.14 -4.39 -0.30
C VAL A 159 -15.29 -3.69 1.05
N THR A 160 -15.60 -4.43 2.10
CA THR A 160 -15.73 -3.93 3.48
C THR A 160 -14.39 -3.38 4.00
N GLU A 161 -13.29 -4.11 3.82
CA GLU A 161 -11.95 -3.67 4.22
C GLU A 161 -11.51 -2.42 3.45
N ILE A 162 -11.72 -2.41 2.12
CA ILE A 162 -11.43 -1.25 1.28
C ILE A 162 -12.28 -0.04 1.70
N SER A 163 -13.58 -0.22 2.00
CA SER A 163 -14.45 0.88 2.42
C SER A 163 -14.00 1.51 3.74
N ARG A 164 -13.53 0.70 4.68
CA ARG A 164 -12.94 1.16 5.94
C ARG A 164 -11.64 1.92 5.72
N ALA A 165 -10.76 1.38 4.86
CA ALA A 165 -9.47 2.02 4.53
C ALA A 165 -9.66 3.42 3.92
N PHE A 166 -10.67 3.60 3.07
CA PHE A 166 -10.96 4.87 2.41
C PHE A 166 -12.00 5.75 3.15
N LEU A 167 -12.42 5.37 4.35
CA LEU A 167 -13.44 6.07 5.15
C LEU A 167 -14.70 6.39 4.33
N THR A 168 -15.18 5.39 3.57
CA THR A 168 -16.32 5.52 2.66
C THR A 168 -17.29 4.33 2.82
N THR A 169 -18.39 4.32 2.05
CA THR A 169 -19.38 3.24 2.11
C THR A 169 -19.00 2.08 1.19
N GLU A 170 -19.41 0.85 1.56
CA GLU A 170 -19.25 -0.34 0.72
C GLU A 170 -19.91 -0.17 -0.66
N ALA A 171 -21.08 0.48 -0.71
CA ALA A 171 -21.78 0.78 -1.96
C ALA A 171 -20.97 1.69 -2.88
N ALA A 172 -20.26 2.69 -2.31
CA ALA A 172 -19.39 3.59 -3.08
C ALA A 172 -18.19 2.81 -3.67
N ILE A 173 -17.54 1.94 -2.88
CA ILE A 173 -16.43 1.10 -3.36
C ILE A 173 -16.92 0.11 -4.42
N ALA A 174 -18.02 -0.59 -4.19
CA ALA A 174 -18.59 -1.52 -5.17
C ALA A 174 -18.86 -0.85 -6.52
N LYS A 175 -19.48 0.34 -6.50
CA LYS A 175 -19.73 1.16 -7.70
C LYS A 175 -18.43 1.60 -8.38
N ARG A 176 -17.39 1.99 -7.59
CA ARG A 176 -16.07 2.40 -8.08
C ARG A 176 -15.39 1.22 -8.79
N LEU A 177 -15.38 0.03 -8.18
CA LEU A 177 -14.80 -1.19 -8.76
C LEU A 177 -15.54 -1.60 -10.06
N THR A 178 -16.88 -1.59 -10.05
CA THR A 178 -17.69 -1.92 -11.24
C THR A 178 -17.36 -0.99 -12.41
N ARG A 179 -17.29 0.33 -12.16
CA ARG A 179 -16.92 1.31 -13.19
C ARG A 179 -15.49 1.14 -13.69
N ALA A 180 -14.54 0.80 -12.81
CA ALA A 180 -13.16 0.53 -13.20
C ALA A 180 -13.08 -0.68 -14.13
N LYS A 181 -13.73 -1.79 -13.78
CA LYS A 181 -13.79 -2.99 -14.61
C LYS A 181 -14.47 -2.73 -15.97
N GLN A 182 -15.56 -1.96 -15.97
CA GLN A 182 -16.21 -1.56 -17.21
C GLN A 182 -15.27 -0.74 -18.12
N LYS A 183 -14.50 0.21 -17.55
CA LYS A 183 -13.50 0.97 -18.32
C LYS A 183 -12.39 0.08 -18.88
N ILE A 184 -11.95 -0.95 -18.15
CA ILE A 184 -10.97 -1.93 -18.65
C ILE A 184 -11.52 -2.62 -19.89
N GLN A 185 -12.77 -3.06 -19.86
CA GLN A 185 -13.42 -3.73 -20.98
C GLN A 185 -13.65 -2.78 -22.16
N GLU A 186 -14.18 -1.58 -21.94
CA GLU A 186 -14.45 -0.57 -22.98
C GLU A 186 -13.18 -0.10 -23.69
N ALA A 187 -12.09 0.08 -22.93
CA ALA A 187 -10.80 0.51 -23.46
C ALA A 187 -9.96 -0.65 -24.02
N HIS A 188 -10.45 -1.89 -23.96
CA HIS A 188 -9.76 -3.09 -24.44
C HIS A 188 -8.33 -3.17 -23.93
N ILE A 189 -8.12 -2.87 -22.61
CA ILE A 189 -6.79 -2.85 -21.99
C ILE A 189 -6.18 -4.24 -22.10
N PRO A 190 -5.02 -4.41 -22.77
CA PRO A 190 -4.42 -5.72 -22.92
C PRO A 190 -3.87 -6.25 -21.57
N PHE A 191 -3.96 -7.57 -21.39
CA PHE A 191 -3.37 -8.25 -20.23
C PHE A 191 -1.91 -8.58 -20.49
N GLU A 192 -1.07 -7.53 -20.53
CA GLU A 192 0.35 -7.64 -20.85
C GLU A 192 1.19 -6.61 -20.08
N ILE A 193 2.49 -6.85 -20.02
CA ILE A 193 3.45 -5.85 -19.57
C ILE A 193 3.77 -4.98 -20.77
N PRO A 194 3.52 -3.66 -20.72
CA PRO A 194 3.79 -2.77 -21.83
C PRO A 194 5.30 -2.71 -22.17
N ALA A 195 5.63 -2.28 -23.38
CA ALA A 195 7.01 -2.18 -23.86
C ALA A 195 7.30 -0.78 -24.44
N GLY A 196 8.56 -0.47 -24.62
CA GLY A 196 9.01 0.80 -25.20
C GLY A 196 8.53 2.03 -24.41
N ASP A 197 8.16 3.09 -25.13
CA ASP A 197 7.75 4.37 -24.54
C ASP A 197 6.44 4.25 -23.71
N GLU A 198 5.61 3.27 -24.03
CA GLU A 198 4.39 3.02 -23.26
C GLU A 198 4.72 2.49 -21.87
N LEU A 199 5.76 1.66 -21.73
CA LEU A 199 6.21 1.18 -20.44
C LEU A 199 6.55 2.32 -19.48
N ALA A 200 7.31 3.32 -19.94
CA ALA A 200 7.70 4.46 -19.10
C ALA A 200 6.48 5.20 -18.54
N ARG A 201 5.50 5.54 -19.41
CA ARG A 201 4.25 6.23 -19.01
C ARG A 201 3.36 5.39 -18.10
N ARG A 202 3.27 4.10 -18.36
CA ARG A 202 2.47 3.15 -17.58
C ARG A 202 3.13 2.88 -16.22
N LEU A 203 4.47 2.83 -16.16
CA LEU A 203 5.21 2.66 -14.93
C LEU A 203 4.99 3.82 -13.96
N ASP A 204 4.93 5.06 -14.44
CA ASP A 204 4.63 6.22 -13.60
C ASP A 204 3.26 6.10 -12.92
N SER A 205 2.24 5.64 -13.66
CA SER A 205 0.91 5.40 -13.11
C SER A 205 0.92 4.28 -12.05
N VAL A 206 1.68 3.21 -12.28
CA VAL A 206 1.85 2.11 -11.32
C VAL A 206 2.52 2.60 -10.05
N LEU A 207 3.66 3.30 -10.16
CA LEU A 207 4.41 3.82 -9.01
C LEU A 207 3.56 4.79 -8.19
N HIS A 208 2.82 5.67 -8.86
CA HIS A 208 1.93 6.59 -8.18
C HIS A 208 0.79 5.87 -7.44
N SER A 209 0.20 4.83 -8.03
CA SER A 209 -0.82 4.00 -7.37
C SER A 209 -0.27 3.26 -6.15
N LEU A 210 0.95 2.71 -6.26
CA LEU A 210 1.63 2.05 -5.14
C LEU A 210 1.99 3.04 -4.02
N TYR A 211 2.41 4.25 -4.38
CA TYR A 211 2.66 5.33 -3.42
C TYR A 211 1.38 5.74 -2.67
N LEU A 212 0.26 5.87 -3.38
CA LEU A 212 -1.03 6.17 -2.74
C LEU A 212 -1.50 5.02 -1.83
N LEU A 213 -1.36 3.77 -2.29
CA LEU A 213 -1.67 2.59 -1.50
C LEU A 213 -0.87 2.59 -0.18
N PHE A 214 0.43 2.86 -0.27
CA PHE A 214 1.30 2.96 0.89
C PHE A 214 0.87 4.08 1.83
N ASN A 215 0.56 5.27 1.30
CA ASN A 215 0.16 6.41 2.11
C ASN A 215 -1.17 6.17 2.86
N GLU A 216 -2.12 5.44 2.25
CA GLU A 216 -3.35 5.04 2.95
C GLU A 216 -3.05 4.15 4.16
N GLY A 217 -2.07 3.25 4.06
CA GLY A 217 -1.60 2.45 5.18
C GLY A 217 -0.85 3.25 6.24
N TYR A 218 0.03 4.14 5.78
CA TYR A 218 0.98 4.85 6.64
C TYR A 218 0.39 6.05 7.39
N LYS A 219 -0.56 6.78 6.80
CA LYS A 219 -1.22 7.94 7.43
C LYS A 219 -2.03 7.59 8.65
N ALA A 220 -2.42 6.38 8.73
CA ALA A 220 -3.37 5.96 9.72
C ALA A 220 -2.72 5.61 11.04
N SER A 221 -2.83 6.51 11.93
CA SER A 221 -2.42 6.31 13.32
C SER A 221 -3.54 5.87 14.23
N SER A 222 -4.75 5.58 13.74
CA SER A 222 -5.81 5.12 14.64
C SER A 222 -7.02 4.52 13.90
N GLY A 223 -7.63 3.55 14.51
CA GLY A 223 -8.67 2.68 13.96
C GLY A 223 -8.03 1.38 13.51
N ASP A 224 -8.71 0.30 13.25
CA ASP A 224 -8.21 -1.05 12.97
C ASP A 224 -6.74 -1.10 12.47
N LYS A 225 -5.78 -1.06 13.42
CA LYS A 225 -4.33 -1.04 13.19
C LYS A 225 -3.87 -2.12 12.19
N LEU A 226 -4.53 -3.28 12.22
CA LEU A 226 -4.16 -4.45 11.42
C LEU A 226 -4.30 -4.21 9.92
N VAL A 227 -5.40 -3.60 9.48
CA VAL A 227 -5.70 -3.38 8.06
C VAL A 227 -4.71 -2.41 7.43
N ARG A 228 -4.20 -1.45 8.18
CA ARG A 228 -3.34 -0.39 7.66
C ARG A 228 -1.87 -0.79 7.62
N GLU A 229 -1.38 -1.56 8.58
CA GLU A 229 -0.06 -2.19 8.48
C GLU A 229 -0.01 -3.16 7.30
N GLU A 230 -1.08 -3.94 7.08
CA GLU A 230 -1.22 -4.81 5.91
C GLU A 230 -1.14 -4.03 4.58
N LEU A 231 -1.76 -2.84 4.48
CA LEU A 231 -1.66 -2.00 3.29
C LEU A 231 -0.22 -1.58 2.97
N CYS A 232 0.54 -1.17 3.99
CA CYS A 232 1.95 -0.84 3.83
C CYS A 232 2.76 -2.06 3.35
N GLN A 233 2.52 -3.22 3.94
CA GLN A 233 3.20 -4.47 3.57
C GLN A 233 2.89 -4.87 2.14
N GLU A 234 1.62 -4.81 1.71
CA GLU A 234 1.22 -5.12 0.34
C GLU A 234 1.82 -4.14 -0.67
N ALA A 235 1.84 -2.83 -0.36
CA ALA A 235 2.49 -1.85 -1.21
C ALA A 235 3.99 -2.13 -1.38
N ILE A 236 4.68 -2.50 -0.30
CA ILE A 236 6.10 -2.88 -0.34
C ILE A 236 6.27 -4.15 -1.18
N GLN A 237 5.49 -5.21 -0.95
CA GLN A 237 5.61 -6.46 -1.70
C GLN A 237 5.36 -6.27 -3.21
N LEU A 238 4.36 -5.47 -3.59
CA LEU A 238 4.08 -5.16 -4.99
C LEU A 238 5.21 -4.32 -5.61
N THR A 239 5.78 -3.40 -4.85
CA THR A 239 6.91 -2.58 -5.33
C THR A 239 8.19 -3.41 -5.44
N GLU A 240 8.43 -4.36 -4.54
CA GLU A 240 9.53 -5.34 -4.63
C GLU A 240 9.39 -6.24 -5.86
N LEU A 241 8.19 -6.78 -6.10
CA LEU A 241 7.89 -7.57 -7.28
C LEU A 241 8.19 -6.78 -8.57
N LEU A 242 7.80 -5.50 -8.60
CA LEU A 242 8.07 -4.62 -9.71
C LEU A 242 9.57 -4.35 -9.87
N ALA A 243 10.31 -4.06 -8.78
CA ALA A 243 11.74 -3.81 -8.79
C ALA A 243 12.58 -5.01 -9.23
N GLN A 244 12.13 -6.23 -8.94
CA GLN A 244 12.80 -7.46 -9.34
C GLN A 244 12.61 -7.80 -10.82
N HIS A 245 11.57 -7.29 -11.46
CA HIS A 245 11.29 -7.55 -12.86
C HIS A 245 11.97 -6.51 -13.76
N ARG A 246 12.54 -6.97 -14.89
CA ARG A 246 13.27 -6.11 -15.85
C ARG A 246 12.51 -4.86 -16.32
N ALA A 247 11.18 -4.93 -16.43
CA ALA A 247 10.34 -3.81 -16.84
C ALA A 247 10.21 -2.74 -15.75
N GLY A 248 10.32 -3.13 -14.49
CA GLY A 248 10.16 -2.26 -13.33
C GLY A 248 11.46 -1.94 -12.60
N ASN A 249 12.57 -2.59 -12.95
CA ASN A 249 13.91 -2.33 -12.38
C ASN A 249 14.43 -0.98 -12.90
N GLN A 250 13.91 0.09 -12.33
CA GLN A 250 14.20 1.48 -12.68
C GLN A 250 14.57 2.27 -11.43
N ALA A 251 15.40 3.29 -11.58
CA ALA A 251 15.84 4.16 -10.49
C ALA A 251 14.67 4.67 -9.62
N LYS A 252 13.60 5.14 -10.25
CA LYS A 252 12.39 5.64 -9.56
C LYS A 252 11.63 4.56 -8.78
N THR A 253 11.65 3.31 -9.23
CA THR A 253 11.04 2.18 -8.50
C THR A 253 11.82 1.88 -7.23
N HIS A 254 13.15 1.83 -7.32
CA HIS A 254 14.01 1.66 -6.16
C HIS A 254 13.92 2.83 -5.19
N ALA A 255 13.77 4.07 -5.68
CA ALA A 255 13.55 5.25 -4.84
C ALA A 255 12.24 5.15 -4.06
N LEU A 256 11.14 4.72 -4.71
CA LEU A 256 9.85 4.51 -4.04
C LEU A 256 9.93 3.40 -3.00
N LEU A 257 10.57 2.28 -3.33
CA LEU A 257 10.76 1.17 -2.39
C LEU A 257 11.61 1.60 -1.17
N ALA A 258 12.67 2.37 -1.41
CA ALA A 258 13.48 2.94 -0.33
C ALA A 258 12.64 3.84 0.59
N LEU A 259 11.81 4.72 0.01
CA LEU A 259 10.90 5.59 0.75
C LEU A 259 9.95 4.78 1.64
N MET A 260 9.33 3.74 1.11
CA MET A 260 8.41 2.88 1.85
C MET A 260 9.10 2.16 3.01
N LEU A 261 10.24 1.50 2.75
CA LEU A 261 10.99 0.74 3.75
C LEU A 261 11.50 1.65 4.90
N LEU A 262 12.07 2.81 4.56
CA LEU A 262 12.58 3.77 5.56
C LEU A 262 11.46 4.37 6.42
N ASN A 263 10.27 4.56 5.87
CA ASN A 263 9.13 5.03 6.66
C ASN A 263 8.58 3.94 7.59
N VAL A 264 8.37 2.71 7.09
CA VAL A 264 7.85 1.60 7.90
C VAL A 264 8.82 1.20 9.01
N ALA A 265 10.13 1.32 8.79
CA ALA A 265 11.14 1.06 9.82
C ALA A 265 10.89 1.82 11.14
N ARG A 266 10.20 2.96 11.09
CA ARG A 266 9.90 3.79 12.25
C ARG A 266 8.61 3.40 12.97
N THR A 267 7.77 2.56 12.38
CA THR A 267 6.45 2.20 12.91
C THR A 267 6.49 1.74 14.37
N PRO A 268 7.46 0.88 14.82
CA PRO A 268 7.51 0.41 16.21
C PRO A 268 7.72 1.49 17.26
N ALA A 269 8.20 2.68 16.87
CA ALA A 269 8.47 3.79 17.77
C ALA A 269 7.50 4.98 17.62
N ARG A 270 6.48 4.86 16.75
CA ARG A 270 5.53 5.97 16.50
C ARG A 270 4.51 6.18 17.61
N GLU A 271 4.34 5.19 18.46
CA GLU A 271 3.40 5.22 19.58
C GLU A 271 4.12 4.83 20.86
N ASP A 272 3.67 5.41 21.97
CA ASP A 272 4.05 4.97 23.30
C ASP A 272 3.30 3.68 23.71
N ASP A 273 3.62 3.14 24.89
CA ASP A 273 3.00 1.91 25.41
C ASP A 273 1.48 2.07 25.69
N GLN A 274 0.97 3.31 25.68
CA GLN A 274 -0.44 3.64 25.87
C GLN A 274 -1.16 3.87 24.52
N GLY A 275 -0.44 3.78 23.39
CA GLY A 275 -0.97 4.02 22.05
C GLY A 275 -1.08 5.50 21.68
N ASN A 276 -0.40 6.40 22.40
CA ASN A 276 -0.34 7.81 22.04
C ASN A 276 0.73 8.04 20.99
N LEU A 277 0.43 8.91 20.03
CA LEU A 277 1.38 9.30 18.99
C LEU A 277 2.58 10.06 19.59
N LEU A 278 3.76 9.67 19.13
CA LEU A 278 5.02 10.34 19.46
C LEU A 278 5.54 11.15 18.27
N ARG A 279 6.00 12.37 18.54
CA ARG A 279 6.74 13.17 17.56
C ARG A 279 8.09 12.52 17.25
N LEU A 280 8.71 12.96 16.18
CA LEU A 280 9.98 12.41 15.73
C LEU A 280 11.12 12.58 16.76
N ASP A 281 11.12 13.69 17.51
CA ASP A 281 12.05 13.98 18.60
C ASP A 281 11.75 13.20 19.90
N GLU A 282 10.54 12.68 20.05
CA GLU A 282 10.10 11.86 21.18
C GLU A 282 10.28 10.34 20.92
N GLN A 283 10.57 9.95 19.66
CA GLN A 283 10.70 8.54 19.26
C GLN A 283 12.04 7.95 19.71
N ASP A 284 11.98 6.79 20.38
CA ASP A 284 13.14 5.97 20.66
C ASP A 284 13.63 5.29 19.37
N ARG A 285 14.73 5.78 18.81
CA ARG A 285 15.33 5.27 17.57
C ARG A 285 15.91 3.87 17.70
N THR A 286 16.15 3.37 18.91
CA THR A 286 16.59 1.99 19.15
C THR A 286 15.48 0.97 18.81
N ARG A 287 14.23 1.42 18.82
CA ARG A 287 13.06 0.62 18.42
C ARG A 287 12.83 0.60 16.91
N TRP A 288 13.55 1.41 16.13
CA TRP A 288 13.42 1.40 14.68
C TRP A 288 14.00 0.12 14.07
N ASP A 289 13.31 -0.45 13.09
CA ASP A 289 13.74 -1.69 12.42
C ASP A 289 15.00 -1.44 11.58
N GLN A 290 16.16 -1.84 12.11
CA GLN A 290 17.46 -1.68 11.47
C GLN A 290 17.57 -2.51 10.17
N THR A 291 16.86 -3.62 10.07
CA THR A 291 16.84 -4.45 8.86
C THR A 291 16.12 -3.71 7.73
N MET A 292 14.95 -3.11 8.04
CA MET A 292 14.22 -2.29 7.07
C MET A 292 15.03 -1.05 6.66
N ILE A 293 15.73 -0.39 7.59
CA ILE A 293 16.62 0.74 7.29
C ILE A 293 17.73 0.29 6.33
N ALA A 294 18.43 -0.81 6.62
CA ALA A 294 19.50 -1.31 5.78
C ALA A 294 19.02 -1.65 4.36
N ARG A 295 17.85 -2.30 4.24
CA ARG A 295 17.21 -2.58 2.95
C ARG A 295 16.83 -1.29 2.21
N GLY A 296 16.19 -0.34 2.88
CA GLY A 296 15.84 0.96 2.31
C GLY A 296 17.06 1.72 1.80
N MET A 297 18.15 1.75 2.57
CA MET A 297 19.41 2.36 2.16
C MET A 297 20.08 1.64 0.97
N SER A 298 19.91 0.32 0.84
CA SER A 298 20.37 -0.42 -0.34
C SER A 298 19.63 0.02 -1.59
N HIS A 299 18.30 0.06 -1.53
CA HIS A 299 17.47 0.51 -2.64
C HIS A 299 17.70 1.99 -2.98
N LEU A 300 17.95 2.84 -1.99
CA LEU A 300 18.31 4.25 -2.25
C LEU A 300 19.65 4.37 -3.00
N ARG A 301 20.64 3.52 -2.72
CA ARG A 301 21.89 3.44 -3.49
C ARG A 301 21.67 2.94 -4.90
N GLU A 302 20.84 1.91 -5.08
CA GLU A 302 20.48 1.39 -6.40
C GLU A 302 19.76 2.45 -7.24
N SER A 303 18.89 3.25 -6.61
CA SER A 303 18.20 4.35 -7.28
C SER A 303 19.13 5.45 -7.78
N ALA A 304 20.28 5.62 -7.17
CA ALA A 304 21.28 6.62 -7.57
C ALA A 304 22.05 6.25 -8.87
N ALA A 305 21.93 5.02 -9.36
CA ALA A 305 22.55 4.58 -10.59
C ALA A 305 21.89 5.14 -11.87
N GLY A 306 20.65 5.69 -11.74
CA GLY A 306 19.93 6.36 -12.82
C GLY A 306 20.27 7.85 -12.91
N GLY A 307 20.18 8.43 -14.13
CA GLY A 307 20.46 9.86 -14.33
C GLY A 307 19.29 10.79 -13.97
N GLU A 308 18.10 10.27 -13.82
CA GLU A 308 16.88 11.05 -13.58
C GLU A 308 16.49 11.01 -12.08
N ILE A 309 16.23 12.18 -11.52
CA ILE A 309 15.73 12.34 -10.17
C ILE A 309 14.21 12.49 -10.24
N SER A 310 13.48 11.72 -9.43
CA SER A 310 12.03 11.86 -9.23
C SER A 310 11.73 12.38 -7.81
N GLU A 311 10.49 12.77 -7.58
CA GLU A 311 9.97 13.12 -6.24
C GLU A 311 10.27 12.03 -5.20
N TYR A 312 10.19 10.74 -5.58
CA TYR A 312 10.49 9.62 -4.69
C TYR A 312 11.94 9.59 -4.21
N HIS A 313 12.91 9.98 -5.04
CA HIS A 313 14.32 10.10 -4.65
C HIS A 313 14.50 11.15 -3.56
N LEU A 314 13.83 12.29 -3.72
CA LEU A 314 13.93 13.40 -2.79
C LEU A 314 13.27 13.08 -1.45
N GLN A 315 12.07 12.51 -1.49
CA GLN A 315 11.36 12.05 -0.29
C GLN A 315 12.12 10.92 0.43
N ALA A 316 12.65 9.94 -0.30
CA ALA A 316 13.49 8.88 0.27
C ALA A 316 14.78 9.46 0.89
N GLY A 317 15.41 10.43 0.24
CA GLY A 317 16.57 11.14 0.76
C GLY A 317 16.29 11.87 2.07
N ILE A 318 15.15 12.57 2.18
CA ILE A 318 14.69 13.22 3.42
C ILE A 318 14.50 12.17 4.53
N THR A 319 13.80 11.08 4.22
CA THR A 319 13.55 10.01 5.19
C THR A 319 14.86 9.32 5.61
N ALA A 320 15.82 9.16 4.68
CA ALA A 320 17.13 8.61 4.96
C ALA A 320 17.95 9.49 5.92
N CYS A 321 17.88 10.82 5.79
CA CYS A 321 18.53 11.73 6.74
C CYS A 321 18.03 11.50 8.17
N HIS A 322 16.73 11.26 8.37
CA HIS A 322 16.18 10.90 9.66
C HIS A 322 16.61 9.50 10.13
N ALA A 323 16.55 8.51 9.24
CA ALA A 323 16.80 7.12 9.56
C ALA A 323 18.27 6.80 9.90
N THR A 324 19.20 7.61 9.40
CA THR A 324 20.65 7.42 9.62
C THR A 324 21.21 8.28 10.73
N SER A 325 20.47 9.23 11.28
CA SER A 325 20.90 10.05 12.39
C SER A 325 20.75 9.31 13.71
N VAL A 326 21.71 9.47 14.61
CA VAL A 326 21.73 8.83 15.94
C VAL A 326 20.55 9.32 16.80
N ASP A 327 20.27 10.61 16.77
CA ASP A 327 19.18 11.27 17.48
C ASP A 327 18.55 12.38 16.64
N TYR A 328 17.62 13.13 17.23
CA TYR A 328 16.94 14.22 16.54
C TYR A 328 17.85 15.42 16.30
N GLU A 329 18.70 15.72 17.27
CA GLU A 329 19.63 16.85 17.27
C GLU A 329 20.73 16.67 16.23
N ALA A 330 21.21 15.43 16.03
CA ALA A 330 22.20 15.08 15.03
C ALA A 330 21.64 14.96 13.59
N THR A 331 20.33 15.19 13.40
CA THR A 331 19.71 15.15 12.08
C THR A 331 20.24 16.27 11.19
N ASP A 332 20.67 15.93 9.97
CA ASP A 332 21.18 16.90 8.99
C ASP A 332 20.01 17.71 8.37
N TRP A 333 19.54 18.70 9.15
CA TRP A 333 18.44 19.56 8.75
C TRP A 333 18.77 20.45 7.57
N ALA A 334 20.02 20.84 7.38
CA ALA A 334 20.46 21.62 6.23
C ALA A 334 20.30 20.82 4.92
N ARG A 335 20.69 19.55 4.96
CA ARG A 335 20.46 18.63 3.84
C ARG A 335 18.98 18.37 3.59
N ILE A 336 18.18 18.18 4.63
CA ILE A 336 16.71 18.02 4.52
C ILE A 336 16.10 19.24 3.87
N LEU A 337 16.47 20.46 4.27
CA LEU A 337 15.99 21.69 3.67
C LEU A 337 16.35 21.77 2.18
N ALA A 338 17.59 21.48 1.80
CA ALA A 338 18.01 21.45 0.39
C ALA A 338 17.23 20.42 -0.43
N LEU A 339 16.87 19.27 0.14
CA LEU A 339 16.04 18.27 -0.52
C LEU A 339 14.59 18.76 -0.69
N TYR A 340 14.02 19.44 0.32
CA TYR A 340 12.71 20.07 0.18
C TYR A 340 12.70 21.21 -0.84
N ASP A 341 13.76 22.02 -0.92
CA ASP A 341 13.90 23.07 -1.94
C ASP A 341 13.79 22.47 -3.35
N ARG A 342 14.46 21.35 -3.57
CA ARG A 342 14.36 20.62 -4.85
C ARG A 342 13.00 19.92 -5.02
N LEU A 343 12.40 19.39 -3.96
CA LEU A 343 11.09 18.75 -4.05
C LEU A 343 10.00 19.75 -4.47
N MET A 344 10.10 21.00 -4.02
CA MET A 344 9.20 22.09 -4.43
C MET A 344 9.25 22.39 -5.95
N GLU A 345 10.31 21.96 -6.66
CA GLU A 345 10.37 22.08 -8.13
C GLU A 345 9.49 21.03 -8.83
N PHE A 346 9.22 19.89 -8.17
CA PHE A 346 8.37 18.79 -8.66
C PHE A 346 6.93 18.91 -8.15
N ASP A 347 6.76 19.29 -6.90
CA ASP A 347 5.48 19.38 -6.19
C ASP A 347 5.47 20.66 -5.33
N ASP A 348 4.81 21.71 -5.81
CA ASP A 348 4.63 22.98 -5.11
C ASP A 348 3.41 22.98 -4.19
N SER A 349 2.91 21.81 -3.79
CA SER A 349 1.75 21.67 -2.94
C SER A 349 1.95 22.35 -1.57
N PRO A 350 0.88 22.93 -0.99
CA PRO A 350 0.95 23.55 0.33
C PRO A 350 1.45 22.61 1.44
N VAL A 351 1.25 21.29 1.29
CA VAL A 351 1.70 20.28 2.26
C VAL A 351 3.23 20.14 2.20
N VAL A 352 3.82 20.08 1.00
CA VAL A 352 5.28 20.04 0.85
C VAL A 352 5.90 21.34 1.39
N ALA A 353 5.29 22.49 1.07
CA ALA A 353 5.72 23.79 1.59
C ALA A 353 5.63 23.88 3.13
N LEU A 354 4.62 23.28 3.75
CA LEU A 354 4.50 23.19 5.21
C LEU A 354 5.63 22.35 5.83
N ASN A 355 5.92 21.19 5.26
CA ASN A 355 7.01 20.33 5.72
C ASN A 355 8.39 21.01 5.52
N ARG A 356 8.56 21.72 4.40
CA ARG A 356 9.73 22.58 4.19
C ARG A 356 9.89 23.62 5.28
N ALA A 357 8.80 24.30 5.69
CA ALA A 357 8.84 25.31 6.76
C ALA A 357 9.30 24.73 8.10
N VAL A 358 9.00 23.45 8.40
CA VAL A 358 9.56 22.75 9.56
C VAL A 358 11.08 22.59 9.43
N ALA A 359 11.59 22.24 8.25
CA ALA A 359 13.03 22.17 8.01
C ALA A 359 13.69 23.54 8.16
N VAL A 360 13.11 24.61 7.61
CA VAL A 360 13.55 26.01 7.80
C VAL A 360 13.64 26.35 9.30
N ALA A 361 12.63 25.97 10.10
CA ALA A 361 12.62 26.23 11.52
C ALA A 361 13.71 25.49 12.32
N ASN A 362 14.19 24.38 11.80
CA ASN A 362 15.30 23.65 12.43
C ASN A 362 16.68 24.16 11.99
N VAL A 363 16.79 24.79 10.81
CA VAL A 363 18.05 25.40 10.32
C VAL A 363 18.19 26.85 10.80
N ASP A 364 17.16 27.66 10.59
CA ASP A 364 17.19 29.13 10.74
C ASP A 364 16.40 29.64 11.96
N GLY A 365 15.81 28.72 12.74
CA GLY A 365 15.04 29.06 13.93
C GLY A 365 13.53 29.18 13.69
N PRO A 366 12.73 29.16 14.80
CA PRO A 366 11.27 29.09 14.74
C PRO A 366 10.62 30.32 14.11
N GLU A 367 11.21 31.52 14.25
CA GLU A 367 10.70 32.74 13.58
C GLU A 367 10.79 32.63 12.05
N ALA A 368 11.91 32.10 11.53
CA ALA A 368 12.08 31.85 10.09
C ALA A 368 11.06 30.80 9.60
N GLY A 369 10.81 29.75 10.39
CA GLY A 369 9.79 28.76 10.14
C GLY A 369 8.39 29.37 10.03
N LEU A 370 7.97 30.19 11.01
CA LEU A 370 6.68 30.91 10.97
C LEU A 370 6.57 31.83 9.75
N LYS A 371 7.65 32.52 9.39
CA LYS A 371 7.69 33.35 8.17
C LYS A 371 7.50 32.48 6.93
N ALA A 372 8.13 31.32 6.87
CA ALA A 372 7.96 30.38 5.76
C ALA A 372 6.53 29.86 5.67
N VAL A 373 5.90 29.48 6.81
CA VAL A 373 4.47 29.07 6.85
C VAL A 373 3.54 30.18 6.34
N ARG A 374 3.78 31.44 6.71
CA ARG A 374 2.98 32.59 6.24
C ARG A 374 3.14 32.82 4.75
N ALA A 375 4.26 32.47 4.16
CA ALA A 375 4.56 32.64 2.75
C ALA A 375 4.07 31.46 1.86
N ILE A 376 3.45 30.42 2.43
CA ILE A 376 2.90 29.30 1.65
C ILE A 376 1.85 29.82 0.67
N ARG A 377 2.03 29.49 -0.61
CA ARG A 377 1.03 29.74 -1.65
C ARG A 377 -0.19 28.85 -1.45
N ASP A 378 -1.40 29.35 -1.74
CA ASP A 378 -2.66 28.60 -1.56
C ASP A 378 -2.84 28.03 -0.13
N ARG A 379 -2.35 28.74 0.87
CA ARG A 379 -2.39 28.34 2.28
C ARG A 379 -3.80 28.03 2.78
N GLU A 380 -4.81 28.63 2.19
CA GLU A 380 -6.22 28.41 2.50
C GLU A 380 -6.64 26.95 2.28
N LYS A 381 -5.98 26.22 1.39
CA LYS A 381 -6.20 24.78 1.18
C LYS A 381 -5.79 23.94 2.40
N LEU A 382 -4.94 24.47 3.28
CA LEU A 382 -4.56 23.83 4.54
C LEU A 382 -5.53 24.14 5.69
N GLY A 383 -6.56 24.94 5.48
CA GLY A 383 -7.51 25.35 6.53
C GLY A 383 -8.27 24.20 7.20
N SER A 384 -8.44 23.06 6.54
CA SER A 384 -9.01 21.83 7.09
C SER A 384 -7.98 20.81 7.53
N TYR A 385 -6.68 21.13 7.47
CA TYR A 385 -5.60 20.18 7.75
C TYR A 385 -5.04 20.43 9.16
N TYR A 386 -5.36 19.58 10.13
CA TYR A 386 -5.01 19.79 11.54
C TYR A 386 -3.50 19.98 11.78
N LEU A 387 -2.63 19.30 10.97
CA LEU A 387 -1.18 19.46 11.09
C LEU A 387 -0.69 20.87 10.75
N PHE A 388 -1.41 21.62 9.94
CA PHE A 388 -1.08 23.00 9.67
C PHE A 388 -1.07 23.84 10.95
N TYR A 389 -2.13 23.74 11.74
CA TYR A 389 -2.24 24.43 13.01
C TYR A 389 -1.30 23.85 14.07
N SER A 390 -1.11 22.51 14.05
CA SER A 390 -0.18 21.84 14.95
C SER A 390 1.25 22.33 14.73
N VAL A 391 1.71 22.48 13.50
CA VAL A 391 3.04 23.02 13.17
C VAL A 391 3.19 24.45 13.65
N ILE A 392 2.21 25.32 13.43
CA ILE A 392 2.25 26.71 13.93
C ILE A 392 2.31 26.70 15.46
N GLY A 393 1.49 25.89 16.13
CA GLY A 393 1.48 25.78 17.59
C GLY A 393 2.85 25.33 18.14
N GLU A 394 3.50 24.36 17.51
CA GLU A 394 4.86 23.93 17.91
C GLU A 394 5.90 25.04 17.72
N LEU A 395 5.83 25.81 16.64
CA LEU A 395 6.76 26.93 16.41
C LEU A 395 6.53 28.07 17.41
N GLU A 396 5.29 28.38 17.74
CA GLU A 396 4.96 29.36 18.79
C GLU A 396 5.41 28.88 20.19
N MET A 397 5.30 27.57 20.48
CA MET A 397 5.86 26.98 21.71
C MET A 397 7.38 27.16 21.79
N ARG A 398 8.11 26.93 20.70
CA ARG A 398 9.57 27.14 20.63
C ARG A 398 9.97 28.62 20.84
N LEU A 399 9.06 29.55 20.56
CA LEU A 399 9.22 30.99 20.84
C LEU A 399 8.73 31.40 22.24
N ASN A 400 8.27 30.43 23.03
CA ASN A 400 7.65 30.67 24.34
C ASN A 400 6.32 31.48 24.27
N ASN A 401 5.69 31.56 23.12
CA ASN A 401 4.39 32.24 22.89
C ASN A 401 3.23 31.28 23.21
N ARG A 402 3.10 30.91 24.50
CA ARG A 402 2.21 29.82 24.96
C ARG A 402 0.72 30.08 24.64
N GLU A 403 0.25 31.31 24.75
CA GLU A 403 -1.14 31.66 24.43
C GLU A 403 -1.44 31.48 22.95
N ALA A 404 -0.55 31.97 22.08
CA ALA A 404 -0.67 31.78 20.63
C ALA A 404 -0.59 30.29 20.26
N ALA A 405 0.30 29.53 20.87
CA ALA A 405 0.40 28.09 20.67
C ALA A 405 -0.88 27.37 21.08
N ALA A 406 -1.45 27.68 22.25
CA ALA A 406 -2.67 27.08 22.75
C ALA A 406 -3.86 27.34 21.80
N GLU A 407 -3.95 28.53 21.21
CA GLU A 407 -4.98 28.84 20.22
C GLU A 407 -4.86 27.96 18.98
N GLN A 408 -3.62 27.76 18.47
CA GLN A 408 -3.36 26.93 17.31
C GLN A 408 -3.65 25.45 17.61
N PHE A 409 -3.27 24.94 18.79
CA PHE A 409 -3.58 23.57 19.17
C PHE A 409 -5.08 23.32 19.39
N ARG A 410 -5.88 24.32 19.83
CA ARG A 410 -7.33 24.21 19.86
C ARG A 410 -7.92 24.06 18.46
N GLN A 411 -7.47 24.89 17.51
CA GLN A 411 -7.90 24.77 16.11
C GLN A 411 -7.51 23.41 15.52
N ALA A 412 -6.30 22.93 15.79
CA ALA A 412 -5.88 21.60 15.38
C ALA A 412 -6.80 20.51 15.99
N PHE A 413 -7.16 20.63 17.27
CA PHE A 413 -8.01 19.68 17.99
C PHE A 413 -9.42 19.56 17.41
N GLU A 414 -10.02 20.69 16.99
CA GLU A 414 -11.33 20.71 16.33
C GLU A 414 -11.30 19.96 14.98
N LEU A 415 -10.16 19.97 14.30
CA LEU A 415 -9.98 19.36 12.99
C LEU A 415 -9.47 17.90 13.08
N ALA A 416 -9.00 17.46 14.25
CA ALA A 416 -8.46 16.12 14.45
C ALA A 416 -9.57 15.06 14.35
N GLU A 417 -9.37 14.08 13.49
CA GLU A 417 -10.36 13.05 13.21
C GLU A 417 -10.23 11.84 14.14
N THR A 418 -9.01 11.56 14.59
CA THR A 418 -8.69 10.32 15.29
C THR A 418 -8.51 10.52 16.80
N LYS A 419 -8.73 9.45 17.57
CA LYS A 419 -8.54 9.50 19.03
C LYS A 419 -7.09 9.81 19.41
N SER A 420 -6.13 9.24 18.68
CA SER A 420 -4.69 9.43 18.96
C SER A 420 -4.23 10.84 18.65
N GLU A 421 -4.70 11.45 17.54
CA GLU A 421 -4.45 12.85 17.22
C GLU A 421 -5.01 13.79 18.30
N ARG A 422 -6.25 13.54 18.73
CA ARG A 422 -6.86 14.33 19.82
C ARG A 422 -6.13 14.18 21.14
N ALA A 423 -5.70 12.96 21.50
CA ALA A 423 -4.92 12.71 22.71
C ALA A 423 -3.58 13.45 22.68
N PHE A 424 -2.89 13.41 21.54
CA PHE A 424 -1.66 14.17 21.31
C PHE A 424 -1.89 15.68 21.51
N LEU A 425 -2.91 16.24 20.86
CA LEU A 425 -3.19 17.68 20.95
C LEU A 425 -3.64 18.14 22.35
N LEU A 426 -4.37 17.28 23.09
CA LEU A 426 -4.69 17.54 24.50
C LEU A 426 -3.43 17.62 25.35
N LYS A 427 -2.47 16.70 25.16
CA LYS A 427 -1.17 16.75 25.85
C LYS A 427 -0.42 18.06 25.55
N ARG A 428 -0.47 18.54 24.30
CA ARG A 428 0.14 19.82 23.91
C ARG A 428 -0.54 21.01 24.57
N LEU A 429 -1.87 21.02 24.65
CA LEU A 429 -2.66 22.06 25.34
C LEU A 429 -2.35 22.10 26.84
N GLN A 430 -2.22 20.95 27.50
CA GLN A 430 -1.81 20.86 28.89
C GLN A 430 -0.40 21.47 29.10
N HIS A 431 0.53 21.18 28.22
CA HIS A 431 1.89 21.75 28.27
C HIS A 431 1.92 23.29 28.11
N CYS A 432 0.97 23.84 27.36
CA CYS A 432 0.81 25.29 27.29
C CYS A 432 0.34 25.86 28.64
N ALA A 433 -0.55 25.15 29.36
CA ALA A 433 -1.13 25.60 30.63
C ALA A 433 -0.16 25.48 31.81
N ASP A 434 0.63 24.39 31.91
CA ASP A 434 1.53 24.09 33.06
C ASP A 434 2.64 25.11 33.24
N GLY A 435 2.93 25.94 32.29
CA GLY A 435 3.94 27.00 32.42
C GLY A 435 3.43 28.38 32.81
N THR A 436 2.13 28.51 33.03
CA THR A 436 1.50 29.78 33.47
C THR A 436 1.41 29.88 34.99
N THR A 437 1.84 28.86 35.73
CA THR A 437 1.79 28.77 37.22
C THR A 437 3.16 29.01 37.90
N SER A 438 4.09 29.74 37.28
CA SER A 438 5.38 30.12 37.93
C SER A 438 5.47 31.61 38.06
#